data_ecc1172b1e9b3e43d305e884010c469c
#
_entry.id   ecc1172b1e9b3e43d305e884010c469c
#
_cell.length_a   1.000
_cell.length_b   1.000
_cell.length_c   1.000
_cell.angle_alpha   90.00
_cell.angle_beta   90.00
_cell.angle_gamma   90.00
#
_symmetry.space_group_name_H-M   'P 1'
#
loop_
_entity.id
_entity.type
_entity.pdbx_description
1 polymer ?
#
loop_
_entity_poly.entity_id
_entity_poly.type
_entity_poly.pdbx_seq_one_letter_code
_entity_poly.pdbx_strand_id
1 'polypeptide(L)'
;MRIQSKIFLAILGSSLLLVAAAIVAMQWSVTRGMVDYVNNRQVQRATAVAAELAEFYHETSSWDPLRVQPRLFRRIVLNALDSREPQQHGGMPRPPPPLALLDDQHRLIAGLVPPPPTASVRIELQGDTVGWLLVPQYSEINAGFEQQFLHRQRSALALIGTALLAVAALMALPLARHLVKPIRQLTQGTHELTQGNYAVALPVERGDEFGGLARDFNELALTLAANDTSRKRWLADISHELRTPLAILRGELEAILDGVRPADTVHLQSLNQEVMHLSRLVDDLYALTTADIGGLQYRKSECDVAELWRDQCAAHRSHFAAAGLELDAQIPAREIEIYGDEDRLRQLLDNLLDNSRKYTHTGGRVRVQLVTQAQGIELTVEDSAPGVPDDALPKLFDHLFRVEDSRNRATGGSGLGLAICQRIVLAHQGTIEAVDSELGGLAIRVRLPYR
;
A
#
# COMPACT_ATOMS: atom_id res chain seq x y z
N MET A 1 -13.91 7.32 19.18
CA MET A 1 -12.72 8.21 19.16
C MET A 1 -12.18 8.28 17.73
N ARG A 2 -11.85 9.47 17.24
CA ARG A 2 -11.26 9.69 15.90
C ARG A 2 -9.83 9.09 15.86
N ILE A 3 -9.39 8.57 14.71
CA ILE A 3 -8.04 7.99 14.51
C ILE A 3 -6.94 8.96 14.99
N GLN A 4 -7.10 10.24 14.71
CA GLN A 4 -6.20 11.31 15.17
C GLN A 4 -6.02 11.32 16.70
N SER A 5 -7.12 11.17 17.45
CA SER A 5 -7.05 11.13 18.92
C SER A 5 -6.38 9.86 19.44
N LYS A 6 -6.56 8.73 18.74
CA LYS A 6 -5.89 7.47 19.11
C LYS A 6 -4.38 7.56 18.91
N ILE A 7 -3.92 8.10 17.77
CA ILE A 7 -2.49 8.29 17.49
C ILE A 7 -1.87 9.27 18.47
N PHE A 8 -2.54 10.41 18.71
CA PHE A 8 -2.08 11.40 19.68
C PHE A 8 -1.93 10.79 21.07
N LEU A 9 -2.95 10.06 21.57
CA LEU A 9 -2.91 9.41 22.88
C LEU A 9 -1.87 8.29 22.96
N ALA A 10 -1.63 7.56 21.88
CA ALA A 10 -0.60 6.54 21.84
C ALA A 10 0.81 7.15 21.96
N ILE A 11 1.09 8.23 21.22
CA ILE A 11 2.37 8.95 21.29
C ILE A 11 2.55 9.57 22.68
N LEU A 12 1.53 10.25 23.20
CA LEU A 12 1.61 10.87 24.51
C LEU A 12 1.76 9.83 25.63
N GLY A 13 1.02 8.71 25.56
CA GLY A 13 1.10 7.62 26.54
C GLY A 13 2.47 6.93 26.53
N SER A 14 3.04 6.65 25.37
CA SER A 14 4.39 6.09 25.26
C SER A 14 5.46 7.05 25.77
N SER A 15 5.34 8.34 25.47
CA SER A 15 6.24 9.38 25.99
C SER A 15 6.15 9.50 27.51
N LEU A 16 4.93 9.47 28.08
CA LEU A 16 4.71 9.51 29.53
C LEU A 16 5.37 8.30 30.22
N LEU A 17 5.20 7.11 29.66
CA LEU A 17 5.78 5.88 30.20
C LEU A 17 7.31 5.92 30.19
N LEU A 18 7.91 6.37 29.09
CA LEU A 18 9.35 6.54 28.95
C LEU A 18 9.92 7.57 29.95
N VAL A 19 9.27 8.73 30.08
CA VAL A 19 9.69 9.76 31.03
C VAL A 19 9.56 9.26 32.47
N ALA A 20 8.46 8.59 32.83
CA ALA A 20 8.27 8.02 34.15
C ALA A 20 9.33 6.95 34.47
N ALA A 21 9.62 6.04 33.54
CA ALA A 21 10.67 5.01 33.70
C ALA A 21 12.06 5.65 33.86
N ALA A 22 12.37 6.69 33.09
CA ALA A 22 13.64 7.41 33.18
C ALA A 22 13.79 8.12 34.54
N ILE A 23 12.73 8.76 35.04
CA ILE A 23 12.75 9.41 36.36
C ILE A 23 12.98 8.38 37.46
N VAL A 24 12.27 7.26 37.44
CA VAL A 24 12.42 6.18 38.44
C VAL A 24 13.84 5.60 38.40
N ALA A 25 14.36 5.28 37.21
CA ALA A 25 15.72 4.78 37.06
C ALA A 25 16.78 5.76 37.55
N MET A 26 16.61 7.04 37.23
CA MET A 26 17.52 8.09 37.70
C MET A 26 17.46 8.28 39.20
N GLN A 27 16.28 8.29 39.82
CA GLN A 27 16.14 8.37 41.29
C GLN A 27 16.81 7.18 41.96
N TRP A 28 16.56 5.96 41.46
CA TRP A 28 17.20 4.74 42.01
C TRP A 28 18.71 4.80 41.91
N SER A 29 19.25 5.17 40.74
CA SER A 29 20.71 5.27 40.49
C SER A 29 21.38 6.29 41.40
N VAL A 30 20.78 7.48 41.54
CA VAL A 30 21.36 8.56 42.38
C VAL A 30 21.28 8.22 43.87
N THR A 31 20.16 7.66 44.32
CA THR A 31 20.04 7.26 45.72
C THR A 31 21.05 6.21 46.10
N ARG A 32 21.24 5.20 45.24
CA ARG A 32 22.22 4.14 45.44
C ARG A 32 23.66 4.65 45.41
N GLY A 33 24.00 5.45 44.39
CA GLY A 33 25.31 6.07 44.26
C GLY A 33 25.65 7.00 45.43
N MET A 34 24.67 7.72 46.01
CA MET A 34 24.90 8.54 47.19
C MET A 34 25.13 7.74 48.46
N VAL A 35 24.42 6.64 48.67
CA VAL A 35 24.67 5.70 49.77
C VAL A 35 26.07 5.14 49.69
N ASP A 36 26.47 4.67 48.54
CA ASP A 36 27.82 4.12 48.33
C ASP A 36 28.93 5.20 48.54
N TYR A 37 28.70 6.41 48.09
CA TYR A 37 29.58 7.56 48.30
C TYR A 37 29.78 7.88 49.79
N VAL A 38 28.66 7.96 50.56
CA VAL A 38 28.69 8.24 51.99
C VAL A 38 29.45 7.10 52.73
N ASN A 39 29.14 5.85 52.44
CA ASN A 39 29.79 4.70 53.04
C ASN A 39 31.31 4.63 52.75
N ASN A 40 31.71 4.86 51.49
CA ASN A 40 33.13 4.90 51.13
C ASN A 40 33.85 6.05 51.84
N ARG A 41 33.24 7.20 52.00
CA ARG A 41 33.83 8.36 52.73
C ARG A 41 33.99 8.03 54.21
N GLN A 42 33.01 7.29 54.82
CA GLN A 42 33.13 6.85 56.21
C GLN A 42 34.32 5.85 56.39
N VAL A 43 34.46 4.91 55.50
CA VAL A 43 35.57 3.94 55.52
C VAL A 43 36.95 4.67 55.35
N GLN A 44 37.06 5.64 54.44
CA GLN A 44 38.27 6.45 54.28
C GLN A 44 38.63 7.25 55.52
N ARG A 45 37.62 7.85 56.22
CA ARG A 45 37.82 8.55 57.49
C ARG A 45 38.26 7.59 58.56
N ALA A 46 37.65 6.41 58.62
CA ALA A 46 38.00 5.38 59.59
C ALA A 46 39.42 4.86 59.37
N THR A 47 39.90 4.76 58.12
CA THR A 47 41.28 4.37 57.81
C THR A 47 42.28 5.40 58.33
N ALA A 48 41.96 6.70 58.29
CA ALA A 48 42.74 7.74 58.89
C ALA A 48 42.82 7.65 60.42
N VAL A 49 41.68 7.36 61.08
CA VAL A 49 41.64 7.10 62.52
C VAL A 49 42.40 5.83 62.90
N ALA A 50 42.29 4.77 62.07
CA ALA A 50 43.01 3.52 62.29
C ALA A 50 44.54 3.69 62.24
N ALA A 51 45.04 4.58 61.35
CA ALA A 51 46.45 4.90 61.28
C ALA A 51 46.98 5.61 62.55
N GLU A 52 46.26 6.58 63.08
CA GLU A 52 46.57 7.26 64.33
C GLU A 52 46.49 6.29 65.52
N LEU A 53 45.52 5.38 65.53
CA LEU A 53 45.43 4.35 66.56
C LEU A 53 46.55 3.31 66.47
N ALA A 54 47.04 2.96 65.31
CA ALA A 54 48.22 2.12 65.10
C ALA A 54 49.47 2.78 65.65
N GLU A 55 49.65 4.07 65.45
CA GLU A 55 50.79 4.84 65.99
C GLU A 55 50.72 4.90 67.53
N PHE A 56 49.53 5.16 68.08
CA PHE A 56 49.31 5.11 69.53
C PHE A 56 49.68 3.73 70.13
N TYR A 57 49.24 2.65 69.45
CA TYR A 57 49.59 1.27 69.89
C TYR A 57 51.08 0.97 69.80
N HIS A 58 51.74 1.52 68.76
CA HIS A 58 53.22 1.40 68.66
C HIS A 58 53.95 2.02 69.86
N GLU A 59 53.47 3.24 70.30
CA GLU A 59 54.11 3.92 71.43
C GLU A 59 53.83 3.27 72.78
N THR A 60 52.61 2.69 72.98
CA THR A 60 52.16 2.16 74.26
C THR A 60 52.28 0.65 74.45
N SER A 61 52.40 -0.06 73.28
CA SER A 61 52.42 -1.52 73.20
C SER A 61 51.17 -2.21 73.81
N SER A 62 50.11 -1.45 74.15
CA SER A 62 48.91 -1.98 74.82
C SER A 62 47.69 -1.03 74.54
N TRP A 63 46.48 -1.59 74.54
CA TRP A 63 45.22 -0.85 74.51
C TRP A 63 44.72 -0.44 75.89
N ASP A 64 45.38 -0.84 77.01
CA ASP A 64 44.91 -0.53 78.36
C ASP A 64 44.73 0.93 78.70
N PRO A 65 45.56 1.86 78.26
CA PRO A 65 45.31 3.26 78.48
C PRO A 65 43.94 3.80 77.89
N LEU A 66 43.51 3.20 76.76
CA LEU A 66 42.21 3.57 76.16
C LEU A 66 41.02 2.91 76.87
N ARG A 67 41.25 1.74 77.56
CA ARG A 67 40.20 1.11 78.40
C ARG A 67 39.92 1.95 79.63
N VAL A 68 40.97 2.48 80.27
CA VAL A 68 40.87 3.27 81.50
C VAL A 68 40.41 4.67 81.27
N GLN A 69 40.78 5.28 80.14
CA GLN A 69 40.47 6.67 79.82
C GLN A 69 39.71 6.83 78.47
N PRO A 70 38.41 6.68 78.47
CA PRO A 70 37.62 6.80 77.21
C PRO A 70 37.72 8.18 76.53
N ARG A 71 38.09 9.23 77.29
CA ARG A 71 38.32 10.59 76.74
C ARG A 71 39.54 10.64 75.83
N LEU A 72 40.53 9.80 76.04
CA LEU A 72 41.73 9.70 75.19
C LEU A 72 41.40 9.18 73.79
N PHE A 73 40.60 8.11 73.71
CA PHE A 73 40.09 7.59 72.42
C PHE A 73 39.35 8.67 71.66
N ARG A 74 38.44 9.39 72.30
CA ARG A 74 37.70 10.47 71.65
C ARG A 74 38.61 11.57 71.11
N ARG A 75 39.70 11.93 71.84
CA ARG A 75 40.69 12.92 71.42
C ARG A 75 41.43 12.48 70.16
N ILE A 76 41.90 11.22 70.11
CA ILE A 76 42.58 10.62 68.95
C ILE A 76 41.65 10.67 67.73
N VAL A 77 40.41 10.23 67.90
CA VAL A 77 39.42 10.27 66.83
C VAL A 77 39.20 11.67 66.29
N LEU A 78 39.05 12.68 67.18
CA LEU A 78 38.85 14.08 66.77
C LEU A 78 40.10 14.64 66.05
N ASN A 79 41.32 14.39 66.56
CA ASN A 79 42.52 14.86 65.92
C ASN A 79 42.72 14.24 64.52
N ALA A 80 42.45 12.94 64.36
CA ALA A 80 42.56 12.25 63.10
C ALA A 80 41.56 12.78 62.05
N LEU A 81 40.38 13.23 62.51
CA LEU A 81 39.35 13.76 61.64
C LEU A 81 39.58 15.25 61.29
N ASP A 82 40.10 16.07 62.25
CA ASP A 82 40.34 17.51 62.04
C ASP A 82 41.57 17.81 61.17
N SER A 83 42.57 16.97 61.23
CA SER A 83 43.86 17.16 60.49
C SER A 83 43.74 17.08 58.99
N ARG A 84 42.63 16.61 58.41
CA ARG A 84 42.41 16.36 56.97
C ARG A 84 41.23 17.07 56.29
N GLU A 85 40.37 17.74 57.05
CA GLU A 85 39.29 18.53 56.43
C GLU A 85 39.60 20.04 56.51
N PRO A 86 39.69 20.77 55.36
CA PRO A 86 39.67 22.23 55.41
C PRO A 86 38.31 22.64 55.95
N GLN A 87 38.33 23.49 56.99
CA GLN A 87 37.12 24.07 57.62
C GLN A 87 36.23 24.71 56.58
N GLN A 88 35.23 23.97 56.10
CA GLN A 88 34.19 24.54 55.28
C GLN A 88 33.15 25.23 56.19
N HIS A 89 33.24 26.55 56.15
CA HIS A 89 32.26 27.58 56.54
C HIS A 89 31.04 27.16 57.40
N GLY A 90 31.03 27.55 58.67
CA GLY A 90 29.82 28.04 59.41
C GLY A 90 28.83 27.01 59.90
N GLY A 91 29.12 25.71 59.96
CA GLY A 91 28.23 24.71 60.54
C GLY A 91 28.61 24.33 61.98
N MET A 92 27.61 24.15 62.89
CA MET A 92 27.87 23.55 64.20
C MET A 92 28.67 22.29 64.07
N PRO A 93 29.70 22.04 64.94
CA PRO A 93 30.50 20.82 64.93
C PRO A 93 29.59 19.61 65.10
N ARG A 94 29.53 18.78 64.03
CA ARG A 94 28.77 17.50 64.11
C ARG A 94 29.42 16.59 65.13
N PRO A 95 28.68 15.92 65.98
CA PRO A 95 29.25 14.89 66.83
C PRO A 95 29.94 13.84 65.92
N PRO A 96 31.13 13.35 66.35
CA PRO A 96 31.82 12.31 65.61
C PRO A 96 30.89 11.10 65.46
N PRO A 97 30.96 10.38 64.33
CA PRO A 97 30.16 9.17 64.14
C PRO A 97 30.50 8.15 65.24
N PRO A 98 29.54 7.35 65.68
CA PRO A 98 29.80 6.30 66.66
C PRO A 98 30.82 5.32 66.07
N LEU A 99 31.99 5.29 66.68
CA LEU A 99 33.11 4.41 66.33
C LEU A 99 33.40 3.50 67.55
N ALA A 100 33.72 2.25 67.31
CA ALA A 100 34.15 1.34 68.34
C ALA A 100 35.50 0.71 68.02
N LEU A 101 36.41 0.75 68.93
CA LEU A 101 37.69 0.07 68.86
C LEU A 101 37.57 -1.32 69.49
N LEU A 102 37.95 -2.33 68.77
CA LEU A 102 38.00 -3.72 69.20
C LEU A 102 39.45 -4.22 69.23
N ASP A 103 39.75 -5.17 70.07
CA ASP A 103 41.01 -5.86 70.07
C ASP A 103 41.12 -6.94 68.95
N ASP A 104 42.25 -7.65 68.92
CA ASP A 104 42.48 -8.75 67.97
C ASP A 104 41.47 -9.91 68.12
N GLN A 105 40.86 -10.05 69.32
CA GLN A 105 39.81 -11.02 69.60
C GLN A 105 38.37 -10.43 69.45
N HIS A 106 38.21 -9.26 68.81
CA HIS A 106 36.95 -8.56 68.62
C HIS A 106 36.22 -8.13 69.90
N ARG A 107 36.94 -7.96 71.07
CA ARG A 107 36.37 -7.44 72.31
C ARG A 107 36.42 -5.92 72.31
N LEU A 108 35.39 -5.28 72.81
CA LEU A 108 35.32 -3.84 72.88
C LEU A 108 36.37 -3.25 73.83
N ILE A 109 37.20 -2.35 73.29
CA ILE A 109 38.21 -1.60 74.04
C ILE A 109 37.68 -0.21 74.42
N ALA A 110 37.21 0.56 73.43
CA ALA A 110 36.73 1.92 73.65
C ALA A 110 35.72 2.33 72.56
N GLY A 111 34.91 3.35 72.86
CA GLY A 111 33.97 3.90 71.92
C GLY A 111 32.55 3.36 72.07
N LEU A 112 31.71 3.64 71.07
CA LEU A 112 30.31 3.21 71.00
C LEU A 112 30.14 2.28 69.79
N VAL A 113 29.66 1.06 70.05
CA VAL A 113 29.38 0.09 68.95
C VAL A 113 28.28 0.72 68.07
N PRO A 114 28.56 0.94 66.81
CA PRO A 114 27.56 1.46 65.88
C PRO A 114 26.43 0.43 65.63
N PRO A 115 25.20 0.89 65.36
CA PRO A 115 24.11 -0.02 65.00
C PRO A 115 24.43 -0.69 63.64
N PRO A 116 24.03 -1.94 63.43
CA PRO A 116 24.19 -2.62 62.15
C PRO A 116 23.38 -1.95 61.02
N PRO A 117 23.85 -1.95 59.79
CA PRO A 117 25.05 -2.61 59.28
C PRO A 117 26.33 -1.84 59.64
N THR A 118 27.45 -2.56 59.85
CA THR A 118 28.73 -1.97 60.18
C THR A 118 29.82 -2.47 59.20
N ALA A 119 30.83 -1.64 58.97
CA ALA A 119 32.07 -2.04 58.34
C ALA A 119 33.16 -2.08 59.37
N SER A 120 34.16 -2.97 59.17
CA SER A 120 35.33 -3.05 60.03
C SER A 120 36.58 -2.63 59.24
N VAL A 121 37.38 -1.73 59.82
CA VAL A 121 38.66 -1.31 59.29
C VAL A 121 39.76 -1.95 60.17
N ARG A 122 40.74 -2.66 59.58
CA ARG A 122 41.83 -3.23 60.31
C ARG A 122 42.80 -2.17 60.80
N ILE A 123 43.34 -2.37 62.01
CA ILE A 123 44.44 -1.60 62.54
C ILE A 123 45.65 -2.49 62.47
N GLU A 124 46.58 -2.16 61.56
CA GLU A 124 47.79 -2.99 61.29
C GLU A 124 49.04 -2.25 61.77
N LEU A 125 49.90 -3.00 62.45
CA LEU A 125 51.20 -2.56 62.88
C LEU A 125 52.27 -3.56 62.39
N GLN A 126 53.18 -3.14 61.54
CA GLN A 126 54.27 -3.99 60.98
C GLN A 126 53.80 -5.30 60.30
N GLY A 127 52.56 -5.34 59.82
CA GLY A 127 51.94 -6.49 59.12
C GLY A 127 51.00 -7.30 59.99
N ASP A 128 51.03 -7.12 61.33
CA ASP A 128 50.12 -7.79 62.23
C ASP A 128 48.89 -6.98 62.55
N THR A 129 47.74 -7.63 62.62
CA THR A 129 46.47 -6.97 63.02
C THR A 129 46.38 -6.82 64.51
N VAL A 130 46.48 -5.59 65.01
CA VAL A 130 46.47 -5.32 66.47
C VAL A 130 45.10 -4.91 67.00
N GLY A 131 44.14 -4.66 66.08
CA GLY A 131 42.77 -4.36 66.45
C GLY A 131 41.88 -4.01 65.25
N TRP A 132 40.63 -3.72 65.52
CA TRP A 132 39.61 -3.39 64.51
C TRP A 132 38.85 -2.13 64.90
N LEU A 133 38.58 -1.29 63.93
CA LEU A 133 37.73 -0.10 64.10
C LEU A 133 36.38 -0.36 63.41
N LEU A 134 35.30 -0.43 64.17
CA LEU A 134 33.94 -0.55 63.62
C LEU A 134 33.39 0.85 63.24
N VAL A 135 32.83 0.93 62.06
CA VAL A 135 32.22 2.13 61.49
C VAL A 135 30.78 1.85 61.08
N PRO A 136 29.87 2.81 61.31
CA PRO A 136 28.49 2.65 60.82
C PRO A 136 28.47 2.64 59.29
N GLN A 137 27.69 1.73 58.72
CA GLN A 137 27.27 1.77 57.34
C GLN A 137 25.81 2.27 57.29
N TYR A 138 25.53 3.11 56.32
CA TYR A 138 24.18 3.64 56.13
C TYR A 138 23.47 2.87 55.01
N SER A 139 22.30 2.31 55.29
CA SER A 139 21.39 1.74 54.30
C SER A 139 20.48 2.77 53.69
N GLU A 140 20.21 3.86 54.43
CA GLU A 140 19.38 4.96 54.04
C GLU A 140 20.02 6.31 54.42
N ILE A 141 19.69 7.33 53.63
CA ILE A 141 20.20 8.72 53.83
C ILE A 141 19.27 9.46 54.77
N ASN A 142 19.66 9.64 55.99
CA ASN A 142 18.86 10.33 57.02
C ASN A 142 19.46 11.69 57.49
N ALA A 143 20.54 12.17 56.89
CA ALA A 143 21.17 13.40 57.26
C ALA A 143 20.55 14.61 56.49
N GLY A 144 20.34 15.75 57.18
CA GLY A 144 19.55 16.87 56.67
C GLY A 144 20.11 17.52 55.37
N PHE A 145 21.44 17.52 55.14
CA PHE A 145 22.04 18.12 53.95
C PHE A 145 21.76 17.25 52.70
N GLU A 146 21.84 15.94 52.85
CA GLU A 146 21.56 14.95 51.78
C GLU A 146 20.08 14.97 51.40
N GLN A 147 19.17 15.17 52.36
CA GLN A 147 17.73 15.34 52.10
C GLN A 147 17.45 16.59 51.24
N GLN A 148 18.10 17.70 51.53
CA GLN A 148 17.94 18.94 50.76
C GLN A 148 18.44 18.78 49.31
N PHE A 149 19.51 18.04 49.09
CA PHE A 149 20.04 17.69 47.78
C PHE A 149 19.03 16.84 46.98
N LEU A 150 18.51 15.76 47.59
CA LEU A 150 17.52 14.89 46.97
C LEU A 150 16.21 15.65 46.64
N HIS A 151 15.78 16.60 47.46
CA HIS A 151 14.63 17.44 47.20
C HIS A 151 14.83 18.34 45.98
N ARG A 152 15.98 19.02 45.89
CA ARG A 152 16.33 19.84 44.72
C ARG A 152 16.41 19.02 43.45
N GLN A 153 16.97 17.83 43.55
CA GLN A 153 17.07 16.92 42.39
C GLN A 153 15.70 16.43 41.96
N ARG A 154 14.80 16.05 42.87
CA ARG A 154 13.42 15.65 42.54
C ARG A 154 12.64 16.77 41.84
N SER A 155 12.78 18.02 42.31
CA SER A 155 12.12 19.17 41.67
C SER A 155 12.70 19.44 40.28
N ALA A 156 14.03 19.33 40.08
CA ALA A 156 14.66 19.45 38.77
C ALA A 156 14.20 18.34 37.79
N LEU A 157 14.16 17.09 38.25
CA LEU A 157 13.63 15.97 37.45
C LEU A 157 12.17 16.12 37.06
N ALA A 158 11.33 16.61 38.02
CA ALA A 158 9.94 16.88 37.74
C ALA A 158 9.77 18.00 36.70
N LEU A 159 10.57 19.07 36.79
CA LEU A 159 10.56 20.14 35.80
C LEU A 159 11.01 19.68 34.42
N ILE A 160 12.09 18.90 34.34
CA ILE A 160 12.58 18.33 33.07
C ILE A 160 11.54 17.37 32.49
N GLY A 161 10.93 16.49 33.31
CA GLY A 161 9.90 15.57 32.89
C GLY A 161 8.66 16.29 32.34
N THR A 162 8.22 17.36 33.00
CA THR A 162 7.10 18.18 32.53
C THR A 162 7.43 18.90 31.23
N ALA A 163 8.65 19.43 31.07
CA ALA A 163 9.09 20.07 29.85
C ALA A 163 9.13 19.05 28.68
N LEU A 164 9.67 17.86 28.89
CA LEU A 164 9.70 16.80 27.87
C LEU A 164 8.30 16.37 27.43
N LEU A 165 7.36 16.23 28.37
CA LEU A 165 5.96 15.91 28.06
C LEU A 165 5.28 17.05 27.28
N ALA A 166 5.56 18.31 27.62
CA ALA A 166 5.05 19.46 26.87
C ALA A 166 5.57 19.49 25.44
N VAL A 167 6.87 19.22 25.23
CA VAL A 167 7.48 19.11 23.90
C VAL A 167 6.87 17.93 23.12
N ALA A 168 6.73 16.77 23.75
CA ALA A 168 6.09 15.61 23.15
C ALA A 168 4.66 15.89 22.69
N ALA A 169 3.86 16.56 23.52
CA ALA A 169 2.48 16.96 23.19
C ALA A 169 2.46 17.98 22.03
N LEU A 170 3.37 18.96 22.04
CA LEU A 170 3.50 19.95 20.97
C LEU A 170 3.87 19.32 19.62
N MET A 171 4.73 18.32 19.61
CA MET A 171 5.12 17.60 18.38
C MET A 171 4.07 16.55 17.94
N ALA A 172 3.39 15.92 18.88
CA ALA A 172 2.40 14.89 18.56
C ALA A 172 1.18 15.43 17.79
N LEU A 173 0.76 16.67 18.06
CA LEU A 173 -0.38 17.29 17.38
C LEU A 173 -0.17 17.50 15.87
N PRO A 174 0.90 18.18 15.41
CA PRO A 174 1.14 18.35 13.97
C PRO A 174 1.42 17.00 13.26
N LEU A 175 2.14 16.08 13.91
CA LEU A 175 2.41 14.76 13.36
C LEU A 175 1.12 13.96 13.14
N ALA A 176 0.23 13.94 14.14
CA ALA A 176 -1.07 13.27 14.01
C ALA A 176 -1.94 13.89 12.90
N ARG A 177 -1.90 15.22 12.73
CA ARG A 177 -2.62 15.90 11.63
C ARG A 177 -2.00 15.58 10.28
N HIS A 178 -0.67 15.55 10.21
CA HIS A 178 0.07 15.29 8.96
C HIS A 178 -0.19 13.88 8.41
N LEU A 179 -0.36 12.88 9.27
CA LEU A 179 -0.64 11.51 8.88
C LEU A 179 -2.14 11.23 8.65
N VAL A 180 -3.02 11.82 9.46
CA VAL A 180 -4.46 11.49 9.40
C VAL A 180 -5.20 12.25 8.31
N LYS A 181 -4.77 13.48 7.96
CA LYS A 181 -5.43 14.29 6.92
C LYS A 181 -5.46 13.59 5.57
N PRO A 182 -4.33 13.07 5.02
CA PRO A 182 -4.33 12.36 3.73
C PRO A 182 -5.22 11.10 3.74
N ILE A 183 -5.16 10.31 4.82
CA ILE A 183 -5.98 9.11 4.97
C ILE A 183 -7.48 9.44 4.89
N ARG A 184 -7.90 10.53 5.52
CA ARG A 184 -9.30 10.98 5.45
C ARG A 184 -9.68 11.43 4.04
N GLN A 185 -8.81 12.16 3.35
CA GLN A 185 -9.06 12.60 1.98
C GLN A 185 -9.22 11.40 1.05
N LEU A 186 -8.33 10.39 1.17
CA LEU A 186 -8.45 9.14 0.43
C LEU A 186 -9.75 8.39 0.75
N THR A 187 -10.10 8.25 2.03
CA THR A 187 -11.34 7.58 2.44
C THR A 187 -12.57 8.29 1.88
N GLN A 188 -12.59 9.62 1.93
CA GLN A 188 -13.68 10.40 1.38
C GLN A 188 -13.75 10.29 -0.13
N GLY A 189 -12.62 10.43 -0.84
CA GLY A 189 -12.54 10.25 -2.29
C GLY A 189 -13.02 8.87 -2.73
N THR A 190 -12.59 7.81 -2.03
CA THR A 190 -13.06 6.44 -2.31
C THR A 190 -14.58 6.32 -2.11
N HIS A 191 -15.12 6.97 -1.08
CA HIS A 191 -16.57 6.97 -0.85
C HIS A 191 -17.33 7.68 -1.97
N GLU A 192 -16.81 8.79 -2.47
CA GLU A 192 -17.38 9.51 -3.61
C GLU A 192 -17.34 8.66 -4.90
N LEU A 193 -16.20 7.96 -5.15
CA LEU A 193 -16.12 7.02 -6.27
C LEU A 193 -17.19 5.91 -6.18
N THR A 194 -17.43 5.35 -5.01
CA THR A 194 -18.47 4.31 -4.83
C THR A 194 -19.89 4.82 -5.05
N GLN A 195 -20.11 6.13 -4.91
CA GLN A 195 -21.39 6.79 -5.23
C GLN A 195 -21.52 7.20 -6.71
N GLY A 196 -20.49 6.89 -7.53
CA GLY A 196 -20.48 7.21 -8.95
C GLY A 196 -20.00 8.64 -9.27
N ASN A 197 -19.46 9.38 -8.30
CA ASN A 197 -18.81 10.66 -8.54
C ASN A 197 -17.34 10.42 -8.92
N TYR A 198 -17.10 10.24 -10.22
CA TYR A 198 -15.75 10.01 -10.76
C TYR A 198 -14.98 11.32 -11.04
N ALA A 199 -15.62 12.50 -10.86
CA ALA A 199 -14.94 13.78 -11.04
C ALA A 199 -14.09 14.20 -9.84
N VAL A 200 -14.04 13.38 -8.78
CA VAL A 200 -13.25 13.62 -7.57
C VAL A 200 -11.75 13.55 -7.89
N ALA A 201 -10.99 14.56 -7.45
CA ALA A 201 -9.54 14.58 -7.55
C ALA A 201 -8.90 14.88 -6.18
N LEU A 202 -7.90 14.14 -5.82
CA LEU A 202 -7.10 14.36 -4.61
C LEU A 202 -5.90 15.25 -4.92
N PRO A 203 -5.51 16.17 -3.99
CA PRO A 203 -4.34 17.03 -4.18
C PRO A 203 -3.04 16.22 -4.20
N VAL A 204 -2.18 16.47 -5.20
CA VAL A 204 -0.93 15.73 -5.46
C VAL A 204 0.32 16.54 -5.04
N GLU A 205 0.16 17.52 -4.15
CA GLU A 205 1.24 18.46 -3.76
C GLU A 205 2.36 17.81 -2.94
N ARG A 206 2.17 16.57 -2.49
CA ARG A 206 3.12 15.85 -1.61
C ARG A 206 4.10 14.99 -2.42
N GLY A 207 5.38 15.01 -1.99
CA GLY A 207 6.43 14.17 -2.57
C GLY A 207 6.65 12.84 -1.84
N ASP A 208 5.77 12.45 -0.88
CA ASP A 208 5.84 11.22 -0.11
C ASP A 208 4.93 10.11 -0.68
N GLU A 209 4.83 8.99 0.05
CA GLU A 209 4.01 7.83 -0.32
C GLU A 209 2.52 8.18 -0.45
N PHE A 210 2.04 9.13 0.35
CA PHE A 210 0.66 9.62 0.25
C PHE A 210 0.43 10.41 -1.04
N GLY A 211 1.44 11.13 -1.53
CA GLY A 211 1.39 11.79 -2.83
C GLY A 211 1.38 10.80 -3.99
N GLY A 212 2.13 9.69 -3.86
CA GLY A 212 2.06 8.55 -4.78
C GLY A 212 0.66 7.98 -4.85
N LEU A 213 0.11 7.59 -3.69
CA LEU A 213 -1.23 7.03 -3.59
C LEU A 213 -2.35 7.97 -4.09
N ALA A 214 -2.18 9.28 -3.94
CA ALA A 214 -3.13 10.26 -4.48
C ALA A 214 -3.08 10.31 -6.02
N ARG A 215 -1.91 10.12 -6.65
CA ARG A 215 -1.77 10.01 -8.12
C ARG A 215 -2.47 8.77 -8.65
N ASP A 216 -2.19 7.61 -8.04
CA ASP A 216 -2.79 6.33 -8.43
C ASP A 216 -4.32 6.36 -8.28
N PHE A 217 -4.81 6.99 -7.20
CA PHE A 217 -6.24 7.23 -7.00
C PHE A 217 -6.85 8.09 -8.12
N ASN A 218 -6.19 9.19 -8.48
CA ASN A 218 -6.68 10.08 -9.53
C ASN A 218 -6.68 9.39 -10.91
N GLU A 219 -5.67 8.58 -11.21
CA GLU A 219 -5.61 7.76 -12.43
C GLU A 219 -6.76 6.76 -12.48
N LEU A 220 -7.04 6.08 -11.37
CA LEU A 220 -8.19 5.18 -11.25
C LEU A 220 -9.52 5.93 -11.45
N ALA A 221 -9.67 7.11 -10.84
CA ALA A 221 -10.87 7.94 -11.00
C ALA A 221 -11.10 8.36 -12.46
N LEU A 222 -10.04 8.76 -13.16
CA LEU A 222 -10.10 9.12 -14.59
C LEU A 222 -10.48 7.91 -15.45
N THR A 223 -9.90 6.74 -15.18
CA THR A 223 -10.22 5.49 -15.89
C THR A 223 -11.69 5.11 -15.70
N LEU A 224 -12.19 5.19 -14.47
CA LEU A 224 -13.61 4.92 -14.17
C LEU A 224 -14.55 5.93 -14.84
N ALA A 225 -14.18 7.21 -14.86
CA ALA A 225 -14.95 8.25 -15.55
C ALA A 225 -15.04 8.00 -17.05
N ALA A 226 -13.93 7.63 -17.68
CA ALA A 226 -13.86 7.28 -19.10
C ALA A 226 -14.75 6.08 -19.41
N ASN A 227 -14.64 5.02 -18.60
CA ASN A 227 -15.46 3.81 -18.75
C ASN A 227 -16.95 4.08 -18.59
N ASP A 228 -17.36 4.86 -17.58
CA ASP A 228 -18.76 5.22 -17.35
C ASP A 228 -19.32 6.05 -18.53
N THR A 229 -18.52 7.01 -19.03
CA THR A 229 -18.90 7.83 -20.18
C THR A 229 -19.07 6.98 -21.44
N SER A 230 -18.12 6.07 -21.71
CA SER A 230 -18.21 5.14 -22.84
C SER A 230 -19.43 4.23 -22.71
N ARG A 231 -19.70 3.70 -21.53
CA ARG A 231 -20.87 2.86 -21.27
C ARG A 231 -22.19 3.61 -21.49
N LYS A 232 -22.27 4.86 -21.05
CA LYS A 232 -23.48 5.69 -21.25
C LYS A 232 -23.72 6.00 -22.72
N ARG A 233 -22.67 6.34 -23.48
CA ARG A 233 -22.77 6.55 -24.92
C ARG A 233 -23.24 5.28 -25.62
N TRP A 234 -22.60 4.16 -25.34
CA TRP A 234 -22.96 2.87 -25.90
C TRP A 234 -24.44 2.52 -25.67
N LEU A 235 -24.98 2.69 -24.44
CA LEU A 235 -26.40 2.46 -24.14
C LEU A 235 -27.32 3.42 -24.93
N ALA A 236 -26.92 4.67 -25.13
CA ALA A 236 -27.68 5.64 -25.94
C ALA A 236 -27.69 5.23 -27.42
N ASP A 237 -26.54 4.83 -27.97
CA ASP A 237 -26.38 4.40 -29.36
C ASP A 237 -27.19 3.13 -29.65
N ILE A 238 -27.15 2.11 -28.76
CA ILE A 238 -28.01 0.94 -28.87
C ILE A 238 -29.49 1.32 -28.90
N SER A 239 -29.89 2.23 -28.01
CA SER A 239 -31.30 2.65 -27.95
C SER A 239 -31.75 3.31 -29.25
N HIS A 240 -30.86 4.04 -29.90
CA HIS A 240 -31.13 4.64 -31.20
C HIS A 240 -31.18 3.60 -32.32
N GLU A 241 -30.22 2.67 -32.37
CA GLU A 241 -30.16 1.62 -33.39
C GLU A 241 -31.33 0.63 -33.30
N LEU A 242 -31.85 0.36 -32.09
CA LEU A 242 -33.06 -0.47 -31.90
C LEU A 242 -34.35 0.28 -32.23
N ARG A 243 -34.42 1.59 -31.94
CA ARG A 243 -35.64 2.39 -32.16
C ARG A 243 -35.99 2.56 -33.64
N THR A 244 -34.99 2.70 -34.50
CA THR A 244 -35.17 2.94 -35.94
C THR A 244 -35.87 1.78 -36.63
N PRO A 245 -35.35 0.49 -36.59
CA PRO A 245 -36.03 -0.64 -37.22
C PRO A 245 -37.43 -0.89 -36.62
N LEU A 246 -37.58 -0.70 -35.30
CA LEU A 246 -38.86 -0.89 -34.62
C LEU A 246 -39.90 0.15 -35.12
N ALA A 247 -39.48 1.40 -35.36
CA ALA A 247 -40.36 2.45 -35.93
C ALA A 247 -40.77 2.13 -37.39
N ILE A 248 -39.83 1.58 -38.19
CA ILE A 248 -40.12 1.15 -39.57
C ILE A 248 -41.12 0.01 -39.57
N LEU A 249 -40.86 -1.05 -38.77
CA LEU A 249 -41.75 -2.21 -38.60
C LEU A 249 -43.16 -1.76 -38.20
N ARG A 250 -43.25 -0.87 -37.22
CA ARG A 250 -44.54 -0.36 -36.76
C ARG A 250 -45.27 0.42 -37.84
N GLY A 251 -44.55 1.33 -38.52
CA GLY A 251 -45.15 2.14 -39.58
C GLY A 251 -45.61 1.33 -40.80
N GLU A 252 -44.85 0.31 -41.21
CA GLU A 252 -45.26 -0.59 -42.30
C GLU A 252 -46.45 -1.45 -41.89
N LEU A 253 -46.45 -1.96 -40.64
CA LEU A 253 -47.59 -2.72 -40.12
C LEU A 253 -48.86 -1.85 -40.00
N GLU A 254 -48.78 -0.63 -39.48
CA GLU A 254 -49.88 0.33 -39.43
C GLU A 254 -50.43 0.66 -40.82
N ALA A 255 -49.54 0.88 -41.82
CA ALA A 255 -49.93 1.12 -43.19
C ALA A 255 -50.68 -0.06 -43.86
N ILE A 256 -50.33 -1.29 -43.51
CA ILE A 256 -51.03 -2.50 -43.94
C ILE A 256 -52.39 -2.60 -43.26
N LEU A 257 -52.47 -2.40 -41.93
CA LEU A 257 -53.69 -2.44 -41.15
C LEU A 257 -54.73 -1.39 -41.59
N ASP A 258 -54.24 -0.18 -41.93
CA ASP A 258 -55.09 0.93 -42.40
C ASP A 258 -55.48 0.81 -43.89
N GLY A 259 -55.03 -0.27 -44.57
CA GLY A 259 -55.34 -0.53 -45.96
C GLY A 259 -54.61 0.40 -46.95
N VAL A 260 -53.63 1.16 -46.49
CA VAL A 260 -52.80 2.08 -47.34
C VAL A 260 -51.79 1.27 -48.15
N ARG A 261 -51.33 0.13 -47.62
CA ARG A 261 -50.47 -0.83 -48.33
C ARG A 261 -51.11 -2.20 -48.41
N PRO A 262 -50.95 -2.93 -49.52
CA PRO A 262 -51.48 -4.28 -49.61
C PRO A 262 -50.67 -5.26 -48.76
N ALA A 263 -51.34 -6.24 -48.15
CA ALA A 263 -50.66 -7.34 -47.46
C ALA A 263 -50.18 -8.40 -48.47
N ASP A 264 -49.33 -8.01 -49.40
CA ASP A 264 -48.79 -8.90 -50.42
C ASP A 264 -47.46 -9.50 -49.98
N THR A 265 -46.97 -10.44 -50.75
CA THR A 265 -45.71 -11.16 -50.50
C THR A 265 -44.49 -10.21 -50.39
N VAL A 266 -44.48 -9.12 -51.15
CA VAL A 266 -43.36 -8.18 -51.19
C VAL A 266 -43.28 -7.41 -49.87
N HIS A 267 -44.40 -6.88 -49.40
CA HIS A 267 -44.45 -6.12 -48.13
C HIS A 267 -44.21 -7.03 -46.92
N LEU A 268 -44.76 -8.28 -46.94
CA LEU A 268 -44.50 -9.27 -45.91
C LEU A 268 -43.02 -9.70 -45.88
N GLN A 269 -42.34 -9.81 -47.04
CA GLN A 269 -40.93 -10.10 -47.13
C GLN A 269 -40.07 -8.94 -46.55
N SER A 270 -40.47 -7.65 -46.84
CA SER A 270 -39.81 -6.47 -46.27
C SER A 270 -39.90 -6.47 -44.75
N LEU A 271 -41.07 -6.72 -44.18
CA LEU A 271 -41.28 -6.86 -42.74
C LEU A 271 -40.40 -7.99 -42.15
N ASN A 272 -40.38 -9.16 -42.79
CA ASN A 272 -39.56 -10.28 -42.35
C ASN A 272 -38.06 -9.96 -42.38
N GLN A 273 -37.58 -9.25 -43.40
CA GLN A 273 -36.19 -8.80 -43.46
C GLN A 273 -35.83 -7.86 -42.30
N GLU A 274 -36.73 -6.95 -41.93
CA GLU A 274 -36.50 -6.03 -40.82
C GLU A 274 -36.51 -6.76 -39.44
N VAL A 275 -37.41 -7.77 -39.28
CA VAL A 275 -37.41 -8.64 -38.10
C VAL A 275 -36.09 -9.42 -37.98
N MET A 276 -35.61 -9.99 -39.10
CA MET A 276 -34.33 -10.72 -39.12
C MET A 276 -33.14 -9.81 -38.89
N HIS A 277 -33.17 -8.56 -39.31
CA HIS A 277 -32.18 -7.54 -39.01
C HIS A 277 -32.16 -7.21 -37.53
N LEU A 278 -33.34 -6.98 -36.92
CA LEU A 278 -33.46 -6.71 -35.48
C LEU A 278 -32.98 -7.89 -34.63
N SER A 279 -33.32 -9.13 -35.03
CA SER A 279 -32.85 -10.34 -34.34
C SER A 279 -31.32 -10.44 -34.34
N ARG A 280 -30.68 -10.22 -35.48
CA ARG A 280 -29.21 -10.21 -35.58
C ARG A 280 -28.57 -9.14 -34.72
N LEU A 281 -29.18 -7.93 -34.67
CA LEU A 281 -28.68 -6.84 -33.85
C LEU A 281 -28.76 -7.17 -32.35
N VAL A 282 -29.81 -7.87 -31.90
CA VAL A 282 -29.96 -8.34 -30.53
C VAL A 282 -28.92 -9.44 -30.20
N ASP A 283 -28.71 -10.39 -31.13
CA ASP A 283 -27.72 -11.47 -30.97
C ASP A 283 -26.30 -10.93 -30.90
N ASP A 284 -25.97 -9.94 -31.76
CA ASP A 284 -24.69 -9.23 -31.75
C ASP A 284 -24.45 -8.49 -30.42
N LEU A 285 -25.50 -7.81 -29.93
CA LEU A 285 -25.46 -7.12 -28.63
C LEU A 285 -25.25 -8.08 -27.47
N TYR A 286 -25.96 -9.23 -27.50
CA TYR A 286 -25.80 -10.26 -26.48
C TYR A 286 -24.38 -10.82 -26.49
N ALA A 287 -23.82 -11.10 -27.67
CA ALA A 287 -22.45 -11.59 -27.81
C ALA A 287 -21.43 -10.59 -27.24
N LEU A 288 -21.58 -9.28 -27.53
CA LEU A 288 -20.69 -8.23 -27.00
C LEU A 288 -20.82 -8.09 -25.47
N THR A 289 -22.04 -8.03 -24.93
CA THR A 289 -22.25 -7.85 -23.48
C THR A 289 -21.75 -9.03 -22.68
N THR A 290 -21.90 -10.25 -23.20
CA THR A 290 -21.43 -11.47 -22.51
C THR A 290 -19.92 -11.58 -22.56
N ALA A 291 -19.29 -11.10 -23.64
CA ALA A 291 -17.82 -11.04 -23.75
C ALA A 291 -17.19 -10.07 -22.73
N ASP A 292 -17.80 -8.90 -22.50
CA ASP A 292 -17.28 -7.89 -21.59
C ASP A 292 -17.30 -8.31 -20.11
N ILE A 293 -18.21 -9.19 -19.73
CA ILE A 293 -18.34 -9.69 -18.34
C ILE A 293 -17.42 -10.92 -18.11
N GLY A 294 -16.65 -11.36 -19.11
CA GLY A 294 -15.84 -12.59 -19.02
C GLY A 294 -16.71 -13.87 -19.01
N GLY A 295 -18.00 -13.75 -19.34
CA GLY A 295 -18.99 -14.82 -19.27
C GLY A 295 -19.09 -15.69 -20.53
N LEU A 296 -18.46 -15.33 -21.64
CA LEU A 296 -18.40 -16.19 -22.80
C LEU A 296 -17.45 -17.36 -22.52
N GLN A 297 -18.01 -18.52 -22.23
CA GLN A 297 -17.25 -19.77 -22.24
C GLN A 297 -16.96 -20.10 -23.70
N TYR A 298 -15.79 -19.74 -24.21
CA TYR A 298 -15.30 -20.20 -25.48
C TYR A 298 -15.01 -21.69 -25.39
N ARG A 299 -15.62 -22.48 -26.30
CA ARG A 299 -15.38 -23.93 -26.40
C ARG A 299 -14.19 -24.19 -27.31
N LYS A 300 -13.01 -23.83 -26.83
CA LYS A 300 -11.78 -23.99 -27.61
C LYS A 300 -11.38 -25.45 -27.68
N SER A 301 -11.05 -25.88 -28.87
CA SER A 301 -10.49 -27.19 -29.21
C SER A 301 -9.47 -27.03 -30.33
N GLU A 302 -8.72 -28.09 -30.62
CA GLU A 302 -7.91 -28.12 -31.84
C GLU A 302 -8.83 -28.17 -33.07
N CYS A 303 -8.67 -27.23 -33.99
CA CYS A 303 -9.49 -27.12 -35.19
C CYS A 303 -8.63 -26.76 -36.43
N ASP A 304 -8.95 -27.34 -37.55
CA ASP A 304 -8.32 -26.99 -38.86
C ASP A 304 -8.98 -25.73 -39.42
N VAL A 305 -8.32 -24.59 -39.23
CA VAL A 305 -8.81 -23.29 -39.72
C VAL A 305 -8.69 -23.17 -41.24
N ALA A 306 -7.80 -23.92 -41.88
CA ALA A 306 -7.68 -23.89 -43.35
C ALA A 306 -8.87 -24.56 -44.01
N GLU A 307 -9.36 -25.68 -43.48
CA GLU A 307 -10.58 -26.34 -43.94
C GLU A 307 -11.78 -25.46 -43.66
N LEU A 308 -11.95 -25.01 -42.40
CA LEU A 308 -13.04 -24.18 -41.94
C LEU A 308 -13.21 -22.93 -42.86
N TRP A 309 -12.13 -22.21 -43.11
CA TRP A 309 -12.22 -20.96 -43.89
C TRP A 309 -12.29 -21.19 -45.41
N ARG A 310 -11.80 -22.29 -45.92
CA ARG A 310 -12.05 -22.69 -47.33
C ARG A 310 -13.56 -22.96 -47.57
N ASP A 311 -14.19 -23.70 -46.67
CA ASP A 311 -15.61 -24.00 -46.73
C ASP A 311 -16.46 -22.75 -46.64
N GLN A 312 -16.10 -21.83 -45.73
CA GLN A 312 -16.75 -20.55 -45.56
C GLN A 312 -16.66 -19.67 -46.84
N CYS A 313 -15.46 -19.59 -47.41
CA CYS A 313 -15.27 -18.86 -48.70
C CYS A 313 -16.08 -19.49 -49.81
N ALA A 314 -16.15 -20.83 -49.88
CA ALA A 314 -16.96 -21.53 -50.87
C ALA A 314 -18.46 -21.24 -50.73
N ALA A 315 -18.98 -21.24 -49.50
CA ALA A 315 -20.37 -20.88 -49.21
C ALA A 315 -20.71 -19.45 -49.61
N HIS A 316 -19.79 -18.49 -49.42
CA HIS A 316 -20.02 -17.09 -49.76
C HIS A 316 -19.89 -16.75 -51.26
N ARG A 317 -19.28 -17.64 -52.11
CA ARG A 317 -19.06 -17.36 -53.55
C ARG A 317 -20.33 -16.96 -54.29
N SER A 318 -21.46 -17.64 -54.03
CA SER A 318 -22.73 -17.33 -54.69
C SER A 318 -23.28 -15.96 -54.31
N HIS A 319 -23.10 -15.55 -53.06
CA HIS A 319 -23.53 -14.24 -52.56
C HIS A 319 -22.68 -13.11 -53.14
N PHE A 320 -21.35 -13.32 -53.27
CA PHE A 320 -20.45 -12.38 -53.93
C PHE A 320 -20.76 -12.25 -55.41
N ALA A 321 -20.96 -13.38 -56.15
CA ALA A 321 -21.33 -13.36 -57.54
C ALA A 321 -22.68 -12.62 -57.78
N ALA A 322 -23.68 -12.84 -56.90
CA ALA A 322 -24.96 -12.12 -56.96
C ALA A 322 -24.82 -10.64 -56.72
N ALA A 323 -23.83 -10.21 -55.93
CA ALA A 323 -23.48 -8.80 -55.72
C ALA A 323 -22.59 -8.19 -56.83
N GLY A 324 -22.18 -9.00 -57.83
CA GLY A 324 -21.27 -8.58 -58.89
C GLY A 324 -19.83 -8.39 -58.43
N LEU A 325 -19.39 -9.17 -57.40
CA LEU A 325 -18.06 -9.11 -56.83
C LEU A 325 -17.29 -10.42 -57.09
N GLU A 326 -15.99 -10.28 -57.24
CA GLU A 326 -15.07 -11.44 -57.37
C GLU A 326 -14.51 -11.78 -55.97
N LEU A 327 -14.64 -13.05 -55.52
CA LEU A 327 -14.04 -13.56 -54.28
C LEU A 327 -12.85 -14.48 -54.62
N ASP A 328 -11.62 -14.02 -54.30
CA ASP A 328 -10.37 -14.75 -54.47
C ASP A 328 -9.92 -15.30 -53.09
N ALA A 329 -9.95 -16.62 -52.92
CA ALA A 329 -9.56 -17.29 -51.68
C ALA A 329 -8.20 -17.99 -51.84
N GLN A 330 -7.17 -17.48 -51.24
CA GLN A 330 -5.79 -17.97 -51.21
C GLN A 330 -5.51 -18.68 -49.86
N ILE A 331 -6.19 -19.80 -49.64
CA ILE A 331 -6.06 -20.62 -48.42
C ILE A 331 -5.34 -21.92 -48.80
N PRO A 332 -4.26 -22.28 -48.06
CA PRO A 332 -3.52 -23.53 -48.31
C PRO A 332 -4.42 -24.76 -48.23
N ALA A 333 -4.15 -25.73 -49.09
CA ALA A 333 -4.87 -27.01 -49.08
C ALA A 333 -4.44 -27.94 -47.93
N ARG A 334 -3.29 -27.65 -47.28
CA ARG A 334 -2.80 -28.39 -46.12
C ARG A 334 -3.59 -28.00 -44.86
N GLU A 335 -3.70 -28.94 -43.96
CA GLU A 335 -4.24 -28.76 -42.63
C GLU A 335 -3.43 -27.73 -41.82
N ILE A 336 -4.10 -26.82 -41.13
CA ILE A 336 -3.50 -25.82 -40.26
C ILE A 336 -4.31 -25.78 -38.97
N GLU A 337 -3.78 -26.45 -37.94
CA GLU A 337 -4.43 -26.55 -36.63
C GLU A 337 -4.07 -25.37 -35.76
N ILE A 338 -5.10 -24.80 -35.08
CA ILE A 338 -4.96 -23.86 -33.99
C ILE A 338 -5.88 -24.27 -32.82
N TYR A 339 -5.56 -23.80 -31.61
CA TYR A 339 -6.42 -23.99 -30.46
C TYR A 339 -7.46 -22.85 -30.37
N GLY A 340 -8.66 -23.13 -30.88
CA GLY A 340 -9.71 -22.11 -31.02
C GLY A 340 -11.13 -22.65 -30.92
N ASP A 341 -12.09 -21.73 -30.85
CA ASP A 341 -13.51 -22.01 -30.89
C ASP A 341 -13.99 -21.92 -32.36
N GLU A 342 -14.31 -23.07 -32.96
CA GLU A 342 -14.64 -23.18 -34.37
C GLU A 342 -15.85 -22.31 -34.75
N ASP A 343 -16.91 -22.26 -33.94
CA ASP A 343 -18.09 -21.46 -34.22
C ASP A 343 -17.77 -19.98 -34.23
N ARG A 344 -16.88 -19.53 -33.31
CA ARG A 344 -16.44 -18.14 -33.26
C ARG A 344 -15.47 -17.74 -34.36
N LEU A 345 -14.58 -18.65 -34.73
CA LEU A 345 -13.69 -18.44 -35.90
C LEU A 345 -14.47 -18.40 -37.21
N ARG A 346 -15.54 -19.19 -37.33
CA ARG A 346 -16.50 -19.11 -38.42
C ARG A 346 -17.21 -17.74 -38.43
N GLN A 347 -17.73 -17.30 -37.31
CA GLN A 347 -18.36 -15.97 -37.12
C GLN A 347 -17.41 -14.82 -37.48
N LEU A 348 -16.11 -14.96 -37.13
CA LEU A 348 -15.08 -13.99 -37.49
C LEU A 348 -15.02 -13.78 -39.01
N LEU A 349 -14.83 -14.87 -39.75
CA LEU A 349 -14.72 -14.77 -41.22
C LEU A 349 -16.02 -14.34 -41.88
N ASP A 350 -17.19 -14.81 -41.39
CA ASP A 350 -18.49 -14.37 -41.87
C ASP A 350 -18.67 -12.86 -41.75
N ASN A 351 -18.32 -12.30 -40.59
CA ASN A 351 -18.42 -10.85 -40.38
C ASN A 351 -17.49 -10.05 -41.29
N LEU A 352 -16.26 -10.56 -41.50
CA LEU A 352 -15.28 -9.90 -42.42
C LEU A 352 -15.76 -9.96 -43.87
N LEU A 353 -16.23 -11.11 -44.32
CA LEU A 353 -16.74 -11.30 -45.70
C LEU A 353 -18.02 -10.49 -45.95
N ASP A 354 -18.97 -10.49 -44.99
CA ASP A 354 -20.19 -9.70 -45.07
C ASP A 354 -19.87 -8.20 -45.10
N ASN A 355 -18.86 -7.75 -44.34
CA ASN A 355 -18.39 -6.37 -44.36
C ASN A 355 -17.84 -6.03 -45.75
N SER A 356 -16.89 -6.79 -46.29
CA SER A 356 -16.32 -6.56 -47.61
C SER A 356 -17.38 -6.61 -48.73
N ARG A 357 -18.35 -7.56 -48.67
CA ARG A 357 -19.47 -7.63 -49.64
C ARG A 357 -20.38 -6.38 -49.60
N LYS A 358 -20.58 -5.76 -48.45
CA LYS A 358 -21.44 -4.59 -48.27
C LYS A 358 -20.78 -3.29 -48.75
N TYR A 359 -19.50 -3.16 -48.55
CA TYR A 359 -18.79 -1.90 -48.75
C TYR A 359 -17.94 -1.85 -50.04
N THR A 360 -17.68 -2.99 -50.68
CA THR A 360 -16.99 -3.01 -51.99
C THR A 360 -17.96 -2.60 -53.10
N HIS A 361 -17.50 -1.76 -54.01
CA HIS A 361 -18.29 -1.37 -55.20
C HIS A 361 -18.50 -2.52 -56.15
N THR A 362 -19.66 -2.59 -56.82
CA THR A 362 -19.96 -3.58 -57.83
C THR A 362 -18.86 -3.64 -58.93
N GLY A 363 -18.44 -4.84 -59.31
CA GLY A 363 -17.30 -5.06 -60.18
C GLY A 363 -15.94 -5.12 -59.43
N GLY A 364 -15.95 -4.93 -58.13
CA GLY A 364 -14.76 -5.01 -57.26
C GLY A 364 -14.34 -6.46 -56.94
N ARG A 365 -13.21 -6.54 -56.25
CA ARG A 365 -12.59 -7.82 -55.86
C ARG A 365 -12.39 -7.83 -54.34
N VAL A 366 -12.60 -9.01 -53.74
CA VAL A 366 -12.24 -9.33 -52.36
C VAL A 366 -11.29 -10.49 -52.34
N ARG A 367 -10.16 -10.33 -51.63
CA ARG A 367 -9.15 -11.38 -51.44
C ARG A 367 -9.11 -11.84 -50.00
N VAL A 368 -9.11 -13.15 -49.79
CA VAL A 368 -8.91 -13.78 -48.47
C VAL A 368 -7.62 -14.57 -48.56
N GLN A 369 -6.63 -14.23 -47.73
CA GLN A 369 -5.32 -14.90 -47.73
C GLN A 369 -5.03 -15.44 -46.34
N LEU A 370 -4.61 -16.70 -46.25
CA LEU A 370 -4.15 -17.32 -45.02
C LEU A 370 -2.67 -17.72 -45.18
N VAL A 371 -1.83 -17.20 -44.26
CA VAL A 371 -0.39 -17.46 -44.24
C VAL A 371 0.00 -18.00 -42.85
N THR A 372 0.84 -19.02 -42.85
CA THR A 372 1.45 -19.56 -41.62
C THR A 372 2.69 -18.74 -41.27
N GLN A 373 2.83 -18.34 -40.04
CA GLN A 373 3.99 -17.63 -39.48
C GLN A 373 4.68 -18.50 -38.42
N ALA A 374 5.83 -18.06 -37.89
CA ALA A 374 6.61 -18.85 -36.93
C ALA A 374 5.85 -19.13 -35.61
N GLN A 375 4.96 -18.24 -35.19
CA GLN A 375 4.28 -18.35 -33.91
C GLN A 375 2.75 -18.45 -34.03
N GLY A 376 2.23 -18.59 -35.25
CA GLY A 376 0.78 -18.62 -35.46
C GLY A 376 0.42 -18.49 -36.92
N ILE A 377 -0.76 -17.97 -37.20
CA ILE A 377 -1.30 -17.73 -38.52
C ILE A 377 -1.65 -16.27 -38.73
N GLU A 378 -1.62 -15.82 -39.98
CA GLU A 378 -2.16 -14.52 -40.36
C GLU A 378 -3.24 -14.70 -41.44
N LEU A 379 -4.45 -14.25 -41.11
CA LEU A 379 -5.57 -14.13 -42.05
C LEU A 379 -5.67 -12.66 -42.47
N THR A 380 -5.64 -12.42 -43.79
CA THR A 380 -5.90 -11.12 -44.39
C THR A 380 -7.16 -11.17 -45.22
N VAL A 381 -8.11 -10.32 -44.96
CA VAL A 381 -9.29 -10.07 -45.80
C VAL A 381 -9.18 -8.65 -46.31
N GLU A 382 -9.00 -8.51 -47.63
CA GLU A 382 -8.82 -7.21 -48.27
C GLU A 382 -9.80 -7.03 -49.44
N ASP A 383 -10.23 -5.79 -49.63
CA ASP A 383 -11.17 -5.45 -50.68
C ASP A 383 -10.66 -4.30 -51.58
N SER A 384 -11.31 -4.13 -52.71
CA SER A 384 -11.09 -3.01 -53.59
C SER A 384 -11.99 -1.84 -53.21
N ALA A 385 -11.73 -0.67 -53.77
CA ALA A 385 -12.44 0.58 -53.49
C ALA A 385 -13.97 0.47 -53.16
N PRO A 386 -14.46 1.32 -52.26
CA PRO A 386 -13.79 2.47 -51.70
C PRO A 386 -12.91 2.08 -50.47
N GLY A 387 -11.86 2.87 -50.20
CA GLY A 387 -11.07 2.79 -49.01
C GLY A 387 -11.75 3.49 -47.79
N VAL A 388 -11.04 3.53 -46.72
CA VAL A 388 -11.45 4.19 -45.46
C VAL A 388 -10.47 5.32 -45.19
N PRO A 389 -10.90 6.53 -44.75
CA PRO A 389 -9.98 7.59 -44.36
C PRO A 389 -9.05 7.19 -43.23
N ASP A 390 -7.79 7.63 -43.26
CA ASP A 390 -6.74 7.24 -42.28
C ASP A 390 -7.13 7.51 -40.82
N ASP A 391 -7.86 8.60 -40.58
CA ASP A 391 -8.33 8.99 -39.24
C ASP A 391 -9.48 8.11 -38.73
N ALA A 392 -10.11 7.33 -39.60
CA ALA A 392 -11.19 6.40 -39.26
C ALA A 392 -10.69 4.97 -39.06
N LEU A 393 -9.53 4.57 -39.61
CA LEU A 393 -8.98 3.21 -39.50
C LEU A 393 -8.88 2.73 -38.03
N PRO A 394 -8.35 3.49 -37.06
CA PRO A 394 -8.26 3.04 -35.66
C PRO A 394 -9.62 2.86 -34.99
N LYS A 395 -10.66 3.54 -35.50
CA LYS A 395 -12.01 3.56 -34.93
C LYS A 395 -12.95 2.49 -35.51
N LEU A 396 -12.51 1.76 -36.53
CA LEU A 396 -13.36 0.76 -37.20
C LEU A 396 -13.80 -0.39 -36.28
N PHE A 397 -13.07 -0.62 -35.21
CA PHE A 397 -13.37 -1.63 -34.19
C PHE A 397 -14.20 -1.10 -33.03
N ASP A 398 -14.45 0.23 -32.99
CA ASP A 398 -15.32 0.82 -31.96
C ASP A 398 -16.77 0.38 -32.20
N HIS A 399 -17.52 0.17 -31.14
CA HIS A 399 -18.91 -0.24 -31.19
C HIS A 399 -19.77 0.80 -31.94
N LEU A 400 -20.56 0.33 -32.90
CA LEU A 400 -21.51 1.13 -33.68
C LEU A 400 -20.82 2.24 -34.53
N PHE A 401 -19.48 2.19 -34.68
CA PHE A 401 -18.78 3.15 -35.51
C PHE A 401 -19.05 2.88 -37.01
N ARG A 402 -19.31 3.94 -37.77
CA ARG A 402 -19.50 3.91 -39.21
C ARG A 402 -18.92 5.18 -39.84
N VAL A 403 -18.26 5.02 -40.99
CA VAL A 403 -17.78 6.15 -41.78
C VAL A 403 -18.97 6.91 -42.33
N GLU A 404 -18.94 8.26 -42.34
CA GLU A 404 -20.11 9.12 -42.65
C GLU A 404 -20.74 8.86 -44.03
N ASP A 405 -19.95 8.58 -45.05
CA ASP A 405 -20.43 8.28 -46.38
C ASP A 405 -21.21 6.95 -46.47
N SER A 406 -21.05 6.04 -45.50
CA SER A 406 -21.76 4.76 -45.43
C SER A 406 -23.07 4.79 -44.65
N ARG A 407 -23.50 5.96 -44.15
CA ARG A 407 -24.77 6.13 -43.42
C ARG A 407 -26.04 6.00 -44.30
N ASN A 408 -25.88 5.87 -45.61
CA ASN A 408 -27.02 5.59 -46.48
C ASN A 408 -27.68 4.25 -46.14
N ARG A 409 -28.98 4.30 -45.78
CA ARG A 409 -29.80 3.19 -45.27
C ARG A 409 -29.86 1.95 -46.17
N ALA A 410 -29.50 2.08 -47.44
CA ALA A 410 -29.49 0.98 -48.41
C ALA A 410 -28.43 -0.09 -48.17
N THR A 411 -27.34 0.21 -47.40
CA THR A 411 -26.23 -0.70 -47.16
C THR A 411 -26.19 -1.32 -45.73
N GLY A 412 -27.29 -1.18 -44.98
CA GLY A 412 -27.63 -1.70 -43.66
C GLY A 412 -26.65 -2.59 -42.90
N GLY A 413 -25.73 -2.00 -42.10
CA GLY A 413 -24.89 -2.72 -41.16
C GLY A 413 -25.03 -2.12 -39.77
N SER A 414 -25.05 -2.99 -38.72
CA SER A 414 -25.19 -2.58 -37.33
C SER A 414 -23.96 -1.82 -36.76
N GLY A 415 -22.82 -1.83 -37.47
CA GLY A 415 -21.56 -1.31 -36.92
C GLY A 415 -20.98 -2.13 -35.76
N LEU A 416 -21.52 -3.32 -35.50
CA LEU A 416 -21.08 -4.23 -34.43
C LEU A 416 -20.14 -5.33 -34.96
N GLY A 417 -20.19 -5.67 -36.26
CA GLY A 417 -19.49 -6.81 -36.81
C GLY A 417 -17.97 -6.77 -36.58
N LEU A 418 -17.30 -5.65 -36.86
CA LEU A 418 -15.85 -5.49 -36.63
C LEU A 418 -15.49 -5.47 -35.14
N ALA A 419 -16.33 -4.90 -34.28
CA ALA A 419 -16.16 -4.98 -32.84
C ALA A 419 -16.24 -6.42 -32.33
N ILE A 420 -17.17 -7.23 -32.85
CA ILE A 420 -17.26 -8.66 -32.56
C ILE A 420 -16.00 -9.40 -33.05
N CYS A 421 -15.49 -9.08 -34.27
CA CYS A 421 -14.24 -9.64 -34.77
C CYS A 421 -13.08 -9.39 -33.81
N GLN A 422 -12.94 -8.14 -33.31
CA GLN A 422 -11.90 -7.78 -32.35
C GLN A 422 -12.03 -8.60 -31.06
N ARG A 423 -13.23 -8.78 -30.50
CA ARG A 423 -13.47 -9.57 -29.30
C ARG A 423 -13.13 -11.05 -29.50
N ILE A 424 -13.50 -11.64 -30.63
CA ILE A 424 -13.15 -13.01 -30.96
C ILE A 424 -11.64 -13.17 -31.02
N VAL A 425 -10.94 -12.28 -31.71
CA VAL A 425 -9.49 -12.33 -31.87
C VAL A 425 -8.76 -12.17 -30.54
N LEU A 426 -9.17 -11.20 -29.73
CA LEU A 426 -8.60 -10.99 -28.38
C LEU A 426 -8.83 -12.21 -27.48
N ALA A 427 -10.01 -12.82 -27.54
CA ALA A 427 -10.30 -14.04 -26.78
C ALA A 427 -9.43 -15.23 -27.21
N HIS A 428 -8.95 -15.25 -28.45
CA HIS A 428 -7.99 -16.20 -28.97
C HIS A 428 -6.52 -15.74 -28.80
N GLN A 429 -6.26 -14.71 -27.97
CA GLN A 429 -4.93 -14.16 -27.71
C GLN A 429 -4.23 -13.62 -28.97
N GLY A 430 -5.01 -13.27 -29.99
CA GLY A 430 -4.56 -12.72 -31.24
C GLY A 430 -4.57 -11.20 -31.28
N THR A 431 -4.21 -10.68 -32.47
CA THR A 431 -4.27 -9.25 -32.78
C THR A 431 -5.04 -9.04 -34.09
N ILE A 432 -5.80 -7.95 -34.16
CA ILE A 432 -6.52 -7.52 -35.36
C ILE A 432 -6.15 -6.06 -35.65
N GLU A 433 -5.92 -5.76 -36.92
CA GLU A 433 -5.59 -4.41 -37.37
C GLU A 433 -6.29 -4.10 -38.71
N ALA A 434 -6.63 -2.84 -38.93
CA ALA A 434 -7.17 -2.34 -40.19
C ALA A 434 -6.10 -1.46 -40.87
N VAL A 435 -5.83 -1.75 -42.14
CA VAL A 435 -4.83 -1.03 -42.93
C VAL A 435 -5.37 -0.82 -44.36
N ASP A 436 -4.72 0.02 -45.11
CA ASP A 436 -5.05 0.17 -46.54
C ASP A 436 -4.80 -1.12 -47.32
N SER A 437 -5.74 -1.44 -48.22
CA SER A 437 -5.65 -2.61 -49.08
C SER A 437 -4.77 -2.31 -50.31
N GLU A 438 -3.97 -3.32 -50.73
CA GLU A 438 -3.25 -3.29 -52.02
C GLU A 438 -4.22 -3.23 -53.21
N LEU A 439 -5.47 -3.62 -53.00
CA LEU A 439 -6.55 -3.53 -54.02
C LEU A 439 -7.21 -2.16 -54.06
N GLY A 440 -6.81 -1.24 -53.21
CA GLY A 440 -7.32 0.16 -53.14
C GLY A 440 -8.52 0.37 -52.22
N GLY A 441 -8.87 -0.61 -51.38
CA GLY A 441 -9.92 -0.55 -50.37
C GLY A 441 -9.38 -0.71 -48.96
N LEU A 442 -10.05 -1.52 -48.14
CA LEU A 442 -9.70 -1.84 -46.75
C LEU A 442 -9.09 -3.25 -46.66
N ALA A 443 -8.03 -3.42 -45.87
CA ALA A 443 -7.50 -4.71 -45.49
C ALA A 443 -7.61 -4.90 -43.96
N ILE A 444 -8.23 -6.00 -43.53
CA ILE A 444 -8.25 -6.44 -42.14
C ILE A 444 -7.29 -7.59 -41.98
N ARG A 445 -6.27 -7.41 -41.12
CA ARG A 445 -5.27 -8.46 -40.79
C ARG A 445 -5.56 -8.99 -39.40
N VAL A 446 -5.68 -10.29 -39.32
CA VAL A 446 -5.89 -11.02 -38.06
C VAL A 446 -4.72 -11.98 -37.83
N ARG A 447 -4.05 -11.87 -36.70
CA ARG A 447 -3.01 -12.79 -36.27
C ARG A 447 -3.50 -13.61 -35.11
N LEU A 448 -3.44 -14.93 -35.24
CA LEU A 448 -3.81 -15.87 -34.19
C LEU A 448 -2.63 -16.78 -33.84
N PRO A 449 -2.33 -17.03 -32.56
CA PRO A 449 -1.30 -17.98 -32.15
C PRO A 449 -1.76 -19.42 -32.42
N TYR A 450 -0.82 -20.35 -32.52
CA TYR A 450 -1.16 -21.79 -32.58
C TYR A 450 -1.76 -22.28 -31.25
N ARG A 451 -1.29 -21.72 -30.14
CA ARG A 451 -1.78 -22.07 -28.79
C ARG A 451 -1.90 -20.85 -27.88
#